data_493f8c52ff8d7e0ac6b691c996cc3201
#
_entry.id   493f8c52ff8d7e0ac6b691c996cc3201
#
_cell.length_a   1.000
_cell.length_b   1.000
_cell.length_c   1.000
_cell.angle_alpha   90.00
_cell.angle_beta   90.00
_cell.angle_gamma   90.00
#
_symmetry.space_group_name_H-M   'P 1'
#
loop_
_entity.id
_entity.type
_entity.pdbx_description
1 polymer ?
#
loop_
_entity_poly.entity_id
_entity_poly.type
_entity_poly.pdbx_seq_one_letter_code
_entity_poly.pdbx_strand_id
1 'polypeptide(L)'
;MGIQLNQYIKATFLVISLFTLGACSSTSEMDEESSANESASSNAGSASSGAGSNSGQLTQDQIRAQNALRQTVFYFDFDVAEFKPGDRETLTYHARDLAANTSKRIRLEGHADERGTREYNLALGERRANGILNYFIVNGAARSQIEVVSYGEERLEQTGQTDQAHSRNRRVEIVAQ
;
A
#
# COMPACT_ATOMS: atom_id res chain seq x y z
N MET A 1 46.39 25.35 -11.08
CA MET A 1 45.98 25.16 -12.50
C MET A 1 44.60 24.52 -12.45
N GLY A 2 43.64 25.33 -12.07
CA GLY A 2 42.22 25.01 -12.08
C GLY A 2 41.58 25.94 -13.07
N ILE A 3 40.49 25.60 -13.65
CA ILE A 3 39.57 26.43 -14.43
C ILE A 3 39.02 25.63 -15.60
N GLN A 4 37.67 25.69 -15.73
CA GLN A 4 36.86 25.38 -16.89
C GLN A 4 36.23 23.95 -16.95
N LEU A 5 35.31 23.65 -16.04
CA LEU A 5 34.33 22.60 -16.28
C LEU A 5 32.87 23.05 -15.96
N ASN A 6 32.61 24.36 -16.04
CA ASN A 6 31.28 24.88 -15.65
C ASN A 6 30.56 25.66 -16.77
N GLN A 7 30.90 25.42 -18.04
CA GLN A 7 30.34 26.18 -19.17
C GLN A 7 29.46 25.33 -20.13
N TYR A 8 29.27 24.01 -19.92
CA TYR A 8 28.54 23.18 -20.88
C TYR A 8 27.11 22.77 -20.47
N ILE A 9 26.58 23.35 -19.38
CA ILE A 9 25.21 22.98 -18.91
C ILE A 9 24.14 24.04 -19.27
N LYS A 10 24.42 24.99 -20.15
CA LYS A 10 23.46 26.08 -20.47
C LYS A 10 23.00 26.15 -21.91
N ALA A 11 22.99 25.09 -22.66
CA ALA A 11 22.48 25.17 -24.03
C ALA A 11 21.89 23.84 -24.47
N THR A 12 20.66 23.48 -24.11
CA THR A 12 19.76 22.61 -24.88
C THR A 12 18.43 22.38 -24.15
N PHE A 13 17.59 23.38 -24.05
CA PHE A 13 16.14 23.17 -23.88
C PHE A 13 15.40 24.33 -24.51
N LEU A 14 15.26 24.27 -25.83
CA LEU A 14 14.26 25.08 -26.53
C LEU A 14 13.89 24.40 -27.85
N VAL A 15 13.04 23.39 -27.80
CA VAL A 15 12.25 22.96 -28.94
C VAL A 15 10.80 22.89 -28.48
N ILE A 16 10.12 23.98 -28.72
CA ILE A 16 8.67 24.10 -28.73
C ILE A 16 8.20 23.39 -30.00
N SER A 17 7.43 22.32 -29.87
CA SER A 17 6.66 21.75 -30.98
C SER A 17 5.17 21.99 -30.73
N LEU A 18 4.70 22.98 -31.45
CA LEU A 18 3.30 23.28 -31.68
C LEU A 18 2.70 22.15 -32.54
N PHE A 19 1.70 21.42 -32.05
CA PHE A 19 0.87 20.57 -32.89
C PHE A 19 -0.61 20.89 -32.70
N THR A 20 -1.18 21.21 -33.82
CA THR A 20 -2.48 21.78 -34.12
C THR A 20 -3.66 20.84 -33.91
N LEU A 21 -4.79 21.47 -33.59
CA LEU A 21 -6.16 20.94 -33.56
C LEU A 21 -6.52 20.18 -34.85
N GLY A 22 -7.16 19.03 -34.69
CA GLY A 22 -7.91 18.33 -35.70
C GLY A 22 -9.28 17.95 -35.16
N ALA A 23 -10.30 18.77 -35.45
CA ALA A 23 -11.69 18.45 -35.26
C ALA A 23 -12.15 17.51 -36.37
N CYS A 24 -12.83 16.42 -36.03
CA CYS A 24 -13.70 15.69 -36.94
C CYS A 24 -15.00 15.36 -36.22
N SER A 25 -16.03 16.12 -36.59
CA SER A 25 -17.42 15.80 -36.41
C SER A 25 -17.83 14.75 -37.43
N SER A 26 -18.60 13.77 -37.06
CA SER A 26 -19.51 13.07 -37.97
C SER A 26 -20.80 12.71 -37.26
N THR A 27 -21.79 13.42 -37.71
CA THR A 27 -23.24 13.25 -37.54
C THR A 27 -23.67 11.96 -38.28
N SER A 28 -24.55 11.19 -37.68
CA SER A 28 -25.56 10.41 -38.42
C SER A 28 -26.78 10.22 -37.56
N GLU A 29 -27.86 10.72 -38.10
CA GLU A 29 -29.23 10.76 -37.58
C GLU A 29 -29.98 9.43 -37.81
N MET A 30 -31.12 9.34 -37.07
CA MET A 30 -32.37 8.60 -37.35
C MET A 30 -32.34 7.09 -37.04
N ASP A 31 -33.31 6.50 -36.29
CA ASP A 31 -34.77 6.65 -36.37
C ASP A 31 -35.47 6.29 -35.05
N GLU A 32 -36.69 6.84 -34.93
CA GLU A 32 -37.72 6.65 -33.92
C GLU A 32 -38.28 5.20 -33.84
N GLU A 33 -38.75 4.75 -32.64
CA GLU A 33 -40.15 4.45 -32.34
C GLU A 33 -40.37 4.13 -30.85
N SER A 34 -41.16 4.95 -30.26
CA SER A 34 -42.33 4.83 -29.40
C SER A 34 -42.62 3.45 -28.71
N SER A 35 -42.63 3.46 -27.37
CA SER A 35 -43.78 2.98 -26.62
C SER A 35 -43.76 3.49 -25.18
N ALA A 36 -44.81 4.26 -24.86
CA ALA A 36 -45.15 4.74 -23.54
C ALA A 36 -45.57 3.52 -22.65
N ASN A 37 -45.15 3.55 -21.39
CA ASN A 37 -46.00 3.05 -20.31
C ASN A 37 -45.71 3.87 -19.03
N GLU A 38 -46.65 4.76 -18.75
CA GLU A 38 -46.80 5.43 -17.48
C GLU A 38 -47.16 4.42 -16.39
N SER A 39 -46.43 4.46 -15.29
CA SER A 39 -47.03 4.12 -14.00
C SER A 39 -46.36 4.97 -12.93
N ALA A 40 -46.97 6.08 -12.63
CA ALA A 40 -46.70 6.83 -11.43
C ALA A 40 -46.97 6.01 -10.18
N SER A 41 -46.01 5.87 -9.31
CA SER A 41 -46.22 5.57 -7.90
C SER A 41 -45.36 6.49 -7.06
N SER A 42 -45.96 7.55 -6.64
CA SER A 42 -45.53 8.41 -5.55
C SER A 42 -45.42 7.57 -4.27
N ASN A 43 -44.24 7.47 -3.69
CA ASN A 43 -44.14 7.24 -2.26
C ASN A 43 -43.19 8.25 -1.63
N ALA A 44 -43.85 9.26 -1.07
CA ALA A 44 -43.24 10.29 -0.27
C ALA A 44 -42.79 9.70 1.08
N GLY A 45 -41.58 10.11 1.51
CA GLY A 45 -41.31 10.40 2.90
C GLY A 45 -41.13 9.23 3.84
N SER A 46 -39.91 9.03 4.25
CA SER A 46 -39.66 8.98 5.70
C SER A 46 -38.20 9.26 5.95
N ALA A 47 -37.90 10.50 6.25
CA ALA A 47 -36.70 10.84 7.00
C ALA A 47 -36.87 10.24 8.40
N SER A 48 -36.42 9.02 8.60
CA SER A 48 -36.28 8.45 9.93
C SER A 48 -34.87 8.82 10.42
N SER A 49 -34.79 9.94 11.12
CA SER A 49 -33.71 10.23 12.06
C SER A 49 -33.81 9.25 13.23
N GLY A 50 -33.38 8.02 12.99
CA GLY A 50 -33.16 7.03 14.02
C GLY A 50 -31.80 7.29 14.67
N ALA A 51 -31.78 8.11 15.72
CA ALA A 51 -30.74 8.05 16.74
C ALA A 51 -30.87 6.71 17.47
N GLY A 52 -30.44 5.65 16.81
CA GLY A 52 -30.31 4.33 17.39
C GLY A 52 -29.09 4.32 18.30
N SER A 53 -29.30 4.32 19.58
CA SER A 53 -28.38 3.93 20.61
C SER A 53 -27.79 2.57 20.26
N ASN A 54 -26.63 2.54 19.61
CA ASN A 54 -25.96 1.32 19.21
C ASN A 54 -25.18 0.78 20.42
N SER A 55 -25.88 -0.01 21.24
CA SER A 55 -25.32 -0.76 22.33
C SER A 55 -24.29 -1.77 21.80
N GLY A 56 -23.00 -1.42 21.87
CA GLY A 56 -21.90 -2.38 21.99
C GLY A 56 -21.58 -3.31 20.82
N GLN A 57 -22.31 -3.29 19.71
CA GLN A 57 -22.05 -4.17 18.58
C GLN A 57 -21.13 -3.50 17.57
N LEU A 58 -19.93 -4.07 17.37
CA LEU A 58 -18.97 -3.58 16.39
C LEU A 58 -19.56 -3.66 14.97
N THR A 59 -19.28 -2.65 14.15
CA THR A 59 -19.61 -2.70 12.73
C THR A 59 -18.75 -3.75 12.02
N GLN A 60 -19.20 -4.21 10.85
CA GLN A 60 -18.43 -5.17 10.05
C GLN A 60 -17.03 -4.65 9.71
N ASP A 61 -16.89 -3.34 9.44
CA ASP A 61 -15.58 -2.73 9.18
C ASP A 61 -14.68 -2.69 10.41
N GLN A 62 -15.24 -2.47 11.59
CA GLN A 62 -14.48 -2.55 12.85
C GLN A 62 -13.98 -3.96 13.13
N ILE A 63 -14.81 -4.97 12.83
CA ILE A 63 -14.41 -6.39 12.97
C ILE A 63 -13.28 -6.72 11.99
N ARG A 64 -13.38 -6.29 10.72
CA ARG A 64 -12.31 -6.48 9.71
C ARG A 64 -11.02 -5.80 10.15
N ALA A 65 -11.11 -4.54 10.61
CA ALA A 65 -9.95 -3.80 11.11
C ALA A 65 -9.27 -4.52 12.28
N GLN A 66 -10.05 -4.99 13.28
CA GLN A 66 -9.49 -5.74 14.39
C GLN A 66 -8.81 -7.05 13.98
N ASN A 67 -9.40 -7.77 13.03
CA ASN A 67 -8.82 -9.00 12.51
C ASN A 67 -7.53 -8.71 11.71
N ALA A 68 -7.53 -7.68 10.89
CA ALA A 68 -6.36 -7.25 10.14
C ALA A 68 -5.19 -6.85 11.06
N LEU A 69 -5.46 -6.08 12.12
CA LEU A 69 -4.45 -5.64 13.07
C LEU A 69 -3.83 -6.77 13.93
N ARG A 70 -4.43 -7.96 13.92
CA ARG A 70 -3.83 -9.16 14.56
C ARG A 70 -2.74 -9.79 13.70
N GLN A 71 -2.79 -9.60 12.40
CA GLN A 71 -1.75 -10.09 11.51
C GLN A 71 -0.59 -9.10 11.50
N THR A 72 0.48 -9.45 12.16
CA THR A 72 1.68 -8.61 12.28
C THR A 72 2.86 -9.14 11.48
N VAL A 73 2.73 -10.31 10.84
CA VAL A 73 3.78 -10.96 10.06
C VAL A 73 3.35 -11.08 8.60
N PHE A 74 4.23 -10.65 7.69
CA PHE A 74 4.02 -10.63 6.25
C PHE A 74 5.13 -11.40 5.55
N TYR A 75 4.76 -12.41 4.76
CA TYR A 75 5.70 -13.32 4.12
C TYR A 75 5.96 -12.95 2.65
N PHE A 76 7.21 -13.13 2.23
CA PHE A 76 7.69 -12.75 0.91
C PHE A 76 8.11 -13.98 0.10
N ASP A 77 8.06 -13.82 -1.23
CA ASP A 77 8.58 -14.83 -2.13
C ASP A 77 10.12 -14.81 -2.16
N PHE A 78 10.71 -15.86 -2.71
CA PHE A 78 12.17 -15.97 -2.79
C PHE A 78 12.74 -14.82 -3.63
N ASP A 79 13.72 -14.12 -3.08
CA ASP A 79 14.43 -13.01 -3.73
C ASP A 79 13.53 -11.81 -4.15
N VAL A 80 12.31 -11.73 -3.61
CA VAL A 80 11.34 -10.65 -3.88
C VAL A 80 11.26 -9.71 -2.67
N ALA A 81 11.23 -8.40 -2.93
CA ALA A 81 11.07 -7.38 -1.90
C ALA A 81 9.65 -6.77 -1.86
N GLU A 82 8.82 -7.05 -2.84
CA GLU A 82 7.43 -6.61 -2.89
C GLU A 82 6.55 -7.52 -2.02
N PHE A 83 5.68 -6.92 -1.21
CA PHE A 83 4.69 -7.67 -0.44
C PHE A 83 3.58 -8.21 -1.36
N LYS A 84 2.95 -9.31 -0.93
CA LYS A 84 1.92 -9.98 -1.73
C LYS A 84 0.67 -9.12 -1.91
N PRO A 85 0.03 -9.17 -3.08
CA PRO A 85 -1.20 -8.41 -3.32
C PRO A 85 -2.31 -8.69 -2.29
N GLY A 86 -2.39 -9.92 -1.76
CA GLY A 86 -3.34 -10.32 -0.72
C GLY A 86 -3.14 -9.62 0.63
N ASP A 87 -1.94 -9.14 0.92
CA ASP A 87 -1.63 -8.45 2.18
C ASP A 87 -1.99 -6.96 2.16
N ARG A 88 -2.32 -6.42 0.97
CA ARG A 88 -2.60 -4.99 0.77
C ARG A 88 -3.68 -4.44 1.68
N GLU A 89 -4.79 -5.16 1.82
CA GLU A 89 -5.90 -4.74 2.66
C GLU A 89 -5.48 -4.67 4.14
N THR A 90 -4.82 -5.72 4.63
CA THR A 90 -4.28 -5.77 5.99
C THR A 90 -3.30 -4.64 6.28
N LEU A 91 -2.34 -4.41 5.38
CA LEU A 91 -1.39 -3.30 5.49
C LEU A 91 -2.08 -1.93 5.47
N THR A 92 -3.19 -1.77 4.72
CA THR A 92 -3.99 -0.54 4.74
C THR A 92 -4.62 -0.28 6.11
N TYR A 93 -5.12 -1.31 6.79
CA TYR A 93 -5.66 -1.15 8.15
C TYR A 93 -4.56 -0.76 9.15
N HIS A 94 -3.37 -1.34 9.07
CA HIS A 94 -2.23 -0.92 9.90
C HIS A 94 -1.82 0.54 9.64
N ALA A 95 -1.78 0.97 8.39
CA ALA A 95 -1.46 2.35 8.03
C ALA A 95 -2.49 3.33 8.60
N ARG A 96 -3.78 3.02 8.45
CA ARG A 96 -4.88 3.83 9.00
C ARG A 96 -4.87 3.89 10.52
N ASP A 97 -4.57 2.79 11.18
CA ASP A 97 -4.43 2.74 12.63
C ASP A 97 -3.29 3.65 13.11
N LEU A 98 -2.14 3.63 12.44
CA LEU A 98 -1.03 4.55 12.73
C LEU A 98 -1.40 6.01 12.46
N ALA A 99 -2.09 6.30 11.36
CA ALA A 99 -2.54 7.65 11.03
C ALA A 99 -3.53 8.21 12.07
N ALA A 100 -4.42 7.36 12.58
CA ALA A 100 -5.39 7.73 13.62
C ALA A 100 -4.75 7.87 15.02
N ASN A 101 -3.67 7.14 15.29
CA ASN A 101 -3.00 7.08 16.59
C ASN A 101 -1.58 7.66 16.51
N THR A 102 -1.46 8.98 16.55
CA THR A 102 -0.17 9.68 16.33
C THR A 102 0.90 9.41 17.39
N SER A 103 0.50 8.93 18.58
CA SER A 103 1.42 8.51 19.64
C SER A 103 1.98 7.10 19.46
N LYS A 104 1.32 6.27 18.64
CA LYS A 104 1.73 4.88 18.40
C LYS A 104 3.05 4.86 17.63
N ARG A 105 3.95 3.98 18.05
CA ARG A 105 5.24 3.70 17.40
C ARG A 105 5.34 2.23 17.09
N ILE A 106 5.89 1.93 15.96
CA ILE A 106 6.17 0.55 15.53
C ILE A 106 7.58 0.44 14.97
N ARG A 107 8.09 -0.80 14.97
CA ARG A 107 9.29 -1.19 14.24
C ARG A 107 8.91 -2.22 13.19
N LEU A 108 9.43 -2.04 11.97
CA LEU A 108 9.37 -3.02 10.89
C LEU A 108 10.68 -3.80 10.89
N GLU A 109 10.61 -5.08 11.25
CA GLU A 109 11.77 -5.97 11.30
C GLU A 109 11.81 -6.83 10.04
N GLY A 110 12.82 -6.60 9.18
CA GLY A 110 12.98 -7.30 7.91
C GLY A 110 13.89 -8.51 8.03
N HIS A 111 13.47 -9.62 7.43
CA HIS A 111 14.19 -10.90 7.47
C HIS A 111 14.33 -11.53 6.09
N ALA A 112 15.33 -12.39 5.95
CA ALA A 112 15.58 -13.22 4.79
C ALA A 112 15.78 -14.68 5.20
N ASP A 113 15.75 -15.59 4.25
CA ASP A 113 16.23 -16.95 4.48
C ASP A 113 17.77 -16.99 4.36
N GLU A 114 18.37 -18.10 4.75
CA GLU A 114 19.83 -18.28 4.82
C GLU A 114 20.53 -18.54 3.47
N ARG A 115 19.80 -18.45 2.34
CA ARG A 115 20.38 -18.62 1.01
C ARG A 115 20.94 -17.29 0.52
N GLY A 116 22.22 -17.31 0.14
CA GLY A 116 22.93 -16.11 -0.33
C GLY A 116 24.05 -15.68 0.61
N THR A 117 24.47 -14.41 0.52
CA THR A 117 25.43 -13.83 1.45
C THR A 117 24.71 -13.04 2.55
N ARG A 118 25.34 -12.97 3.71
CA ARG A 118 24.82 -12.22 4.86
C ARG A 118 24.52 -10.76 4.50
N GLU A 119 25.41 -10.11 3.79
CA GLU A 119 25.27 -8.70 3.37
C GLU A 119 24.09 -8.53 2.41
N TYR A 120 23.93 -9.47 1.47
CA TYR A 120 22.80 -9.46 0.55
C TYR A 120 21.48 -9.65 1.29
N ASN A 121 21.40 -10.61 2.22
CA ASN A 121 20.20 -10.91 2.99
C ASN A 121 19.83 -9.76 3.93
N LEU A 122 20.83 -9.08 4.52
CA LEU A 122 20.59 -7.87 5.30
C LEU A 122 19.96 -6.77 4.45
N ALA A 123 20.51 -6.51 3.27
CA ALA A 123 19.96 -5.53 2.34
C ALA A 123 18.57 -5.92 1.79
N LEU A 124 18.32 -7.22 1.58
CA LEU A 124 17.01 -7.71 1.13
C LEU A 124 15.94 -7.53 2.21
N GLY A 125 16.26 -7.86 3.48
CA GLY A 125 15.37 -7.61 4.61
C GLY A 125 15.04 -6.13 4.77
N GLU A 126 16.03 -5.26 4.61
CA GLU A 126 15.84 -3.80 4.65
C GLU A 126 14.92 -3.31 3.50
N ARG A 127 15.12 -3.78 2.27
CA ARG A 127 14.25 -3.42 1.12
C ARG A 127 12.81 -3.84 1.36
N ARG A 128 12.55 -5.04 1.91
CA ARG A 128 11.21 -5.52 2.28
C ARG A 128 10.53 -4.63 3.29
N ALA A 129 11.22 -4.30 4.38
CA ALA A 129 10.70 -3.44 5.43
C ALA A 129 10.45 -2.02 4.91
N ASN A 130 11.34 -1.45 4.09
CA ASN A 130 11.16 -0.15 3.46
C ASN A 130 9.99 -0.14 2.45
N GLY A 131 9.70 -1.25 1.77
CA GLY A 131 8.53 -1.40 0.92
C GLY A 131 7.23 -1.22 1.70
N ILE A 132 7.10 -1.85 2.87
CA ILE A 132 5.95 -1.68 3.77
C ILE A 132 5.92 -0.28 4.37
N LEU A 133 7.06 0.27 4.81
CA LEU A 133 7.16 1.65 5.30
C LEU A 133 6.60 2.66 4.28
N ASN A 134 7.06 2.58 3.03
CA ASN A 134 6.61 3.48 1.98
C ASN A 134 5.10 3.34 1.73
N TYR A 135 4.59 2.12 1.77
CA TYR A 135 3.16 1.87 1.66
C TYR A 135 2.37 2.52 2.82
N PHE A 136 2.87 2.45 4.05
CA PHE A 136 2.23 3.08 5.21
C PHE A 136 2.22 4.60 5.10
N ILE A 137 3.33 5.21 4.67
CA ILE A 137 3.42 6.67 4.47
C ILE A 137 2.42 7.14 3.41
N VAL A 138 2.32 6.45 2.27
CA VAL A 138 1.36 6.77 1.20
C VAL A 138 -0.10 6.66 1.69
N ASN A 139 -0.36 5.79 2.67
CA ASN A 139 -1.68 5.61 3.28
C ASN A 139 -1.89 6.43 4.57
N GLY A 140 -1.04 7.44 4.83
CA GLY A 140 -1.27 8.47 5.85
C GLY A 140 -0.51 8.32 7.16
N ALA A 141 0.28 7.25 7.36
CA ALA A 141 1.11 7.13 8.55
C ALA A 141 2.29 8.13 8.50
N ALA A 142 2.66 8.68 9.66
CA ALA A 142 3.81 9.55 9.74
C ALA A 142 5.13 8.76 9.77
N ARG A 143 6.13 9.20 9.00
CA ARG A 143 7.46 8.56 8.98
C ARG A 143 8.08 8.43 10.38
N SER A 144 7.83 9.40 11.25
CA SER A 144 8.35 9.43 12.63
C SER A 144 7.77 8.35 13.55
N GLN A 145 6.70 7.68 13.14
CA GLN A 145 6.08 6.59 13.90
C GLN A 145 6.71 5.24 13.63
N ILE A 146 7.58 5.14 12.58
CA ILE A 146 8.00 3.84 12.04
C ILE A 146 9.53 3.78 12.02
N GLU A 147 10.09 2.85 12.77
CA GLU A 147 11.48 2.44 12.70
C GLU A 147 11.62 1.26 11.73
N VAL A 148 12.71 1.19 10.98
CA VAL A 148 13.04 0.05 10.11
C VAL A 148 14.34 -0.55 10.58
N VAL A 149 14.34 -1.87 10.77
CA VAL A 149 15.53 -2.65 11.11
C VAL A 149 15.55 -3.89 10.23
N SER A 150 16.70 -4.27 9.72
CA SER A 150 16.89 -5.55 9.06
C SER A 150 17.80 -6.45 9.91
N TYR A 151 17.39 -7.68 10.03
CA TYR A 151 18.20 -8.76 10.60
C TYR A 151 18.71 -9.72 9.53
N GLY A 152 18.23 -9.57 8.28
CA GLY A 152 18.60 -10.51 7.22
C GLY A 152 18.35 -11.95 7.64
N GLU A 153 19.37 -12.78 7.56
CA GLU A 153 19.35 -14.19 7.99
C GLU A 153 19.74 -14.42 9.47
N GLU A 154 20.08 -13.36 10.22
CA GLU A 154 20.60 -13.49 11.58
C GLU A 154 19.53 -13.89 12.62
N ARG A 155 18.25 -13.71 12.31
CA ARG A 155 17.11 -14.07 13.17
C ARG A 155 16.11 -14.91 12.41
N LEU A 156 16.37 -16.18 12.31
CA LEU A 156 15.48 -17.16 11.69
C LEU A 156 14.26 -17.42 12.60
N GLU A 157 13.07 -17.51 12.01
CA GLU A 157 11.86 -18.00 12.69
C GLU A 157 11.90 -19.53 12.79
N GLN A 158 12.38 -20.17 11.72
CA GLN A 158 12.50 -21.62 11.65
C GLN A 158 13.87 -22.02 11.12
N THR A 159 14.57 -22.88 11.85
CA THR A 159 15.83 -23.47 11.42
C THR A 159 15.59 -24.66 10.51
N GLY A 160 16.53 -24.92 9.59
CA GLY A 160 16.50 -26.06 8.66
C GLY A 160 16.47 -25.64 7.20
N GLN A 161 16.84 -26.60 6.31
CA GLN A 161 17.07 -26.38 4.88
C GLN A 161 15.84 -26.76 4.02
N THR A 162 14.64 -26.78 4.61
CA THR A 162 13.42 -27.09 3.86
C THR A 162 12.81 -25.84 3.26
N ASP A 163 12.10 -25.96 2.15
CA ASP A 163 11.36 -24.84 1.54
C ASP A 163 10.36 -24.22 2.52
N GLN A 164 9.80 -25.02 3.42
CA GLN A 164 8.91 -24.54 4.48
C GLN A 164 9.66 -23.64 5.46
N ALA A 165 10.84 -24.04 5.94
CA ALA A 165 11.66 -23.22 6.83
C ALA A 165 12.07 -21.92 6.13
N HIS A 166 12.59 -22.00 4.91
CA HIS A 166 12.94 -20.83 4.13
C HIS A 166 11.75 -19.86 3.94
N SER A 167 10.55 -20.37 3.65
CA SER A 167 9.37 -19.54 3.46
C SER A 167 8.94 -18.79 4.73
N ARG A 168 9.13 -19.39 5.92
CA ARG A 168 8.88 -18.75 7.21
C ARG A 168 9.90 -17.65 7.52
N ASN A 169 11.14 -17.84 7.10
CA ASN A 169 12.19 -16.87 7.36
C ASN A 169 12.08 -15.62 6.50
N ARG A 170 11.52 -15.70 5.29
CA ARG A 170 11.30 -14.56 4.40
C ARG A 170 10.10 -13.72 4.84
N ARG A 171 10.27 -12.86 5.81
CA ARG A 171 9.18 -12.10 6.41
C ARG A 171 9.56 -10.68 6.81
N VAL A 172 8.53 -9.87 7.03
CA VAL A 172 8.62 -8.62 7.79
C VAL A 172 7.65 -8.70 8.95
N GLU A 173 8.10 -8.32 10.13
CA GLU A 173 7.30 -8.27 11.34
C GLU A 173 6.99 -6.82 11.73
N ILE A 174 5.75 -6.56 12.15
CA ILE A 174 5.34 -5.30 12.77
C ILE A 174 5.41 -5.48 14.28
N VAL A 175 6.33 -4.80 14.93
CA VAL A 175 6.56 -4.85 16.38
C VAL A 175 6.14 -3.52 17.01
N ALA A 176 5.27 -3.55 18.00
CA ALA A 176 4.90 -2.35 18.77
C ALA A 176 6.08 -1.89 19.66
N GLN A 177 6.24 -0.56 19.80
CA GLN A 177 7.23 0.08 20.65
C GLN A 177 6.57 0.84 21.81
#